data_037c230f8e8554adb869e5024d73efe0
#
_entry.id   037c230f8e8554adb869e5024d73efe0
#
_cell.length_a   1.000
_cell.length_b   1.000
_cell.length_c   1.000
_cell.angle_alpha   90.00
_cell.angle_beta   90.00
_cell.angle_gamma   90.00
#
_symmetry.space_group_name_H-M   'P 1'
#
loop_
_entity.id
_entity.type
_entity.pdbx_description
1 polymer ?
#
loop_
_entity_poly.entity_id
_entity_poly.type
_entity_poly.pdbx_seq_one_letter_code
_entity_poly.pdbx_strand_id
1 'polypeptide(L)'
;VIYLGVVVVAFAAFFYFNRENALLSFKPFQFATFNATLYIVLAFQGMVLGLSFIYPNYIQLAWGETATVAGLFMFPGAAMVAVLSALSGRWYDKSGPLKPILTGLIFAVIGGVSISFFFPGLTIYPLLALNVIFMTGIGFVMGSNVTYSLAQLKPEIQADGNSIVNTLQQFTGAISTTIIARIFSSFDSNLVTAGQTSILFVTTLAVIALVVFLWIYPQTQKKN
;
A
#
# COMPACT_ATOMS: atom_id res chain seq x y z
N VAL A 1 -7.59 1.98 27.70
CA VAL A 1 -6.46 1.65 28.60
C VAL A 1 -6.20 0.14 28.68
N ILE A 2 -7.22 -0.70 28.89
CA ILE A 2 -7.09 -2.16 29.03
C ILE A 2 -6.46 -2.79 27.76
N TYR A 3 -6.96 -2.42 26.56
CA TYR A 3 -6.41 -2.94 25.29
C TYR A 3 -4.94 -2.58 25.08
N LEU A 4 -4.53 -1.37 25.47
CA LEU A 4 -3.12 -0.96 25.40
C LEU A 4 -2.25 -1.81 26.32
N GLY A 5 -2.73 -2.11 27.54
CA GLY A 5 -2.04 -3.00 28.48
C GLY A 5 -1.85 -4.41 27.91
N VAL A 6 -2.90 -4.98 27.30
CA VAL A 6 -2.83 -6.31 26.67
C VAL A 6 -1.82 -6.32 25.50
N VAL A 7 -1.81 -5.28 24.67
CA VAL A 7 -0.86 -5.16 23.56
C VAL A 7 0.58 -5.10 24.10
N VAL A 8 0.86 -4.27 25.10
CA VAL A 8 2.20 -4.15 25.69
C VAL A 8 2.67 -5.46 26.29
N VAL A 9 1.79 -6.16 27.04
CA VAL A 9 2.11 -7.47 27.63
C VAL A 9 2.38 -8.52 26.55
N ALA A 10 1.55 -8.55 25.49
CA ALA A 10 1.74 -9.48 24.37
C ALA A 10 3.07 -9.23 23.63
N PHE A 11 3.44 -7.96 23.39
CA PHE A 11 4.73 -7.62 22.81
C PHE A 11 5.90 -7.99 23.73
N ALA A 12 5.81 -7.72 25.03
CA ALA A 12 6.85 -8.08 25.98
C ALA A 12 7.04 -9.61 26.04
N ALA A 13 5.95 -10.36 26.09
CA ALA A 13 5.97 -11.82 26.04
C ALA A 13 6.59 -12.35 24.76
N PHE A 14 6.20 -11.77 23.58
CA PHE A 14 6.79 -12.14 22.30
C PHE A 14 8.30 -11.94 22.29
N PHE A 15 8.80 -10.77 22.71
CA PHE A 15 10.23 -10.49 22.74
C PHE A 15 10.97 -11.40 23.73
N TYR A 16 10.37 -11.70 24.89
CA TYR A 16 10.95 -12.60 25.88
C TYR A 16 11.13 -14.02 25.31
N PHE A 17 10.06 -14.60 24.75
CA PHE A 17 10.12 -15.94 24.15
C PHE A 17 10.95 -16.01 22.87
N ASN A 18 10.95 -14.96 22.05
CA ASN A 18 11.75 -14.92 20.83
C ASN A 18 13.25 -14.86 21.12
N ARG A 19 13.64 -14.37 22.29
CA ARG A 19 15.06 -14.33 22.72
C ARG A 19 15.63 -15.71 22.95
N GLU A 20 14.84 -16.64 23.49
CA GLU A 20 15.32 -18.00 23.84
C GLU A 20 15.17 -18.99 22.68
N ASN A 21 14.13 -18.87 21.86
CA ASN A 21 13.76 -19.86 20.84
C ASN A 21 13.76 -19.33 19.39
N ALA A 22 14.22 -18.11 19.15
CA ALA A 22 14.32 -17.50 17.82
C ALA A 22 13.12 -17.81 16.87
N LEU A 23 11.88 -17.64 17.36
CA LEU A 23 10.65 -17.87 16.61
C LEU A 23 10.58 -17.02 15.33
N LEU A 24 11.19 -15.84 15.36
CA LEU A 24 11.29 -14.91 14.23
C LEU A 24 12.66 -14.26 14.23
N SER A 25 13.40 -14.41 13.15
CA SER A 25 14.69 -13.74 12.97
C SER A 25 14.51 -12.35 12.36
N PHE A 26 15.13 -11.33 12.94
CA PHE A 26 15.18 -9.97 12.42
C PHE A 26 16.32 -9.73 11.42
N LYS A 27 17.06 -10.79 11.04
CA LYS A 27 18.15 -10.72 10.03
C LYS A 27 17.72 -10.11 8.68
N PRO A 28 16.47 -10.30 8.18
CA PRO A 28 16.02 -9.64 6.95
C PRO A 28 16.25 -8.14 6.93
N PHE A 29 16.11 -7.44 8.04
CA PHE A 29 16.33 -5.98 8.12
C PHE A 29 17.78 -5.54 7.90
N GLN A 30 18.74 -6.44 7.94
CA GLN A 30 20.15 -6.13 7.63
C GLN A 30 20.38 -5.91 6.12
N PHE A 31 19.45 -6.29 5.28
CA PHE A 31 19.53 -6.14 3.82
C PHE A 31 18.82 -4.85 3.37
N ALA A 32 19.59 -3.83 2.99
CA ALA A 32 19.05 -2.55 2.54
C ALA A 32 18.08 -2.71 1.34
N THR A 33 18.36 -3.66 0.43
CA THR A 33 17.50 -3.98 -0.72
C THR A 33 16.15 -4.53 -0.29
N PHE A 34 16.13 -5.41 0.73
CA PHE A 34 14.88 -5.89 1.33
C PHE A 34 14.10 -4.74 1.97
N ASN A 35 14.74 -3.91 2.77
CA ASN A 35 14.09 -2.79 3.45
C ASN A 35 13.45 -1.80 2.47
N ALA A 36 14.11 -1.50 1.36
CA ALA A 36 13.58 -0.60 0.34
C ALA A 36 12.37 -1.20 -0.39
N THR A 37 12.44 -2.49 -0.77
CA THR A 37 11.32 -3.18 -1.41
C THR A 37 10.17 -3.42 -0.43
N LEU A 38 10.46 -3.69 0.84
CA LEU A 38 9.49 -3.77 1.93
C LEU A 38 8.74 -2.45 2.08
N TYR A 39 9.44 -1.30 2.07
CA TYR A 39 8.78 0.01 2.09
C TYR A 39 7.72 0.14 0.99
N ILE A 40 8.02 -0.29 -0.25
CA ILE A 40 7.07 -0.23 -1.36
C ILE A 40 5.83 -1.10 -1.07
N VAL A 41 6.02 -2.34 -0.55
CA VAL A 41 4.91 -3.21 -0.14
C VAL A 41 4.02 -2.51 0.89
N LEU A 42 4.64 -1.94 1.93
CA LEU A 42 3.93 -1.28 3.02
C LEU A 42 3.20 -0.02 2.55
N ALA A 43 3.83 0.81 1.73
CA ALA A 43 3.22 2.01 1.17
C ALA A 43 1.94 1.65 0.38
N PHE A 44 2.03 0.64 -0.49
CA PHE A 44 0.87 0.20 -1.28
C PHE A 44 -0.23 -0.43 -0.44
N GLN A 45 0.11 -1.19 0.60
CA GLN A 45 -0.87 -1.68 1.58
C GLN A 45 -1.57 -0.54 2.29
N GLY A 46 -0.82 0.47 2.74
CA GLY A 46 -1.37 1.66 3.36
C GLY A 46 -2.30 2.45 2.43
N MET A 47 -1.95 2.55 1.14
CA MET A 47 -2.79 3.19 0.12
C MET A 47 -4.12 2.44 -0.05
N VAL A 48 -4.12 1.12 -0.17
CA VAL A 48 -5.34 0.30 -0.33
C VAL A 48 -6.30 0.53 0.83
N LEU A 49 -5.82 0.41 2.07
CA LEU A 49 -6.66 0.57 3.25
C LEU A 49 -7.05 2.04 3.48
N GLY A 50 -6.17 2.98 3.14
CA GLY A 50 -6.48 4.40 3.17
C GLY A 50 -7.61 4.78 2.21
N LEU A 51 -7.55 4.32 0.97
CA LEU A 51 -8.61 4.56 -0.02
C LEU A 51 -9.93 3.89 0.35
N SER A 52 -9.86 2.72 0.99
CA SER A 52 -11.04 2.03 1.53
C SER A 52 -11.74 2.83 2.63
N PHE A 53 -11.05 3.76 3.28
CA PHE A 53 -11.64 4.73 4.20
C PHE A 53 -12.12 6.00 3.47
N ILE A 54 -11.27 6.59 2.62
CA ILE A 54 -11.55 7.90 1.98
C ILE A 54 -12.81 7.84 1.13
N TYR A 55 -12.87 6.91 0.17
CA TYR A 55 -13.93 6.92 -0.83
C TYR A 55 -15.33 6.69 -0.26
N PRO A 56 -15.59 5.67 0.61
CA PRO A 56 -16.91 5.52 1.18
C PRO A 56 -17.36 6.72 2.03
N ASN A 57 -16.44 7.30 2.80
CA ASN A 57 -16.75 8.47 3.61
C ASN A 57 -17.05 9.70 2.72
N TYR A 58 -16.19 9.97 1.73
CA TYR A 58 -16.37 11.10 0.84
C TYR A 58 -17.66 11.00 0.02
N ILE A 59 -17.93 9.83 -0.58
CA ILE A 59 -19.11 9.59 -1.42
C ILE A 59 -20.40 9.77 -0.60
N GLN A 60 -20.42 9.26 0.64
CA GLN A 60 -21.60 9.37 1.51
C GLN A 60 -21.77 10.78 2.09
N LEU A 61 -20.69 11.40 2.58
CA LEU A 61 -20.76 12.68 3.29
C LEU A 61 -20.81 13.88 2.34
N ALA A 62 -20.03 13.87 1.26
CA ALA A 62 -19.92 15.01 0.35
C ALA A 62 -20.99 14.99 -0.75
N TRP A 63 -21.35 13.79 -1.23
CA TRP A 63 -22.33 13.64 -2.32
C TRP A 63 -23.69 13.15 -1.83
N GLY A 64 -23.86 12.77 -0.56
CA GLY A 64 -25.13 12.28 -0.01
C GLY A 64 -25.57 10.92 -0.55
N GLU A 65 -24.66 10.17 -1.16
CA GLU A 65 -24.94 8.89 -1.76
C GLU A 65 -25.08 7.77 -0.71
N THR A 66 -25.70 6.67 -1.10
CA THR A 66 -25.90 5.53 -0.21
C THR A 66 -24.60 4.71 -0.02
N ALA A 67 -24.54 3.93 1.06
CA ALA A 67 -23.45 2.98 1.29
C ALA A 67 -23.33 1.94 0.15
N THR A 68 -24.44 1.59 -0.49
CA THR A 68 -24.48 0.69 -1.66
C THR A 68 -23.73 1.31 -2.84
N VAL A 69 -23.97 2.58 -3.15
CA VAL A 69 -23.28 3.30 -4.23
C VAL A 69 -21.80 3.40 -3.92
N ALA A 70 -21.42 3.72 -2.68
CA ALA A 70 -20.04 3.77 -2.24
C ALA A 70 -19.32 2.40 -2.37
N GLY A 71 -20.01 1.31 -2.02
CA GLY A 71 -19.52 -0.05 -2.20
C GLY A 71 -19.33 -0.43 -3.68
N LEU A 72 -20.29 -0.11 -4.53
CA LEU A 72 -20.21 -0.34 -5.97
C LEU A 72 -19.10 0.47 -6.63
N PHE A 73 -18.81 1.68 -6.14
CA PHE A 73 -17.68 2.48 -6.58
C PHE A 73 -16.35 1.78 -6.34
N MET A 74 -16.20 1.06 -5.23
CA MET A 74 -14.95 0.36 -4.89
C MET A 74 -14.73 -0.90 -5.74
N PHE A 75 -15.82 -1.53 -6.22
CA PHE A 75 -15.78 -2.85 -6.86
C PHE A 75 -14.92 -2.91 -8.13
N PRO A 76 -15.02 -2.00 -9.12
CA PRO A 76 -14.18 -2.06 -10.33
C PRO A 76 -12.69 -1.97 -10.03
N GLY A 77 -12.30 -1.09 -9.09
CA GLY A 77 -10.91 -0.97 -8.65
C GLY A 77 -10.39 -2.25 -7.98
N ALA A 78 -11.17 -2.84 -7.08
CA ALA A 78 -10.81 -4.09 -6.40
C ALA A 78 -10.70 -5.27 -7.40
N ALA A 79 -11.61 -5.36 -8.36
CA ALA A 79 -11.54 -6.36 -9.43
C ALA A 79 -10.28 -6.20 -10.28
N MET A 80 -9.90 -4.97 -10.64
CA MET A 80 -8.65 -4.70 -11.36
C MET A 80 -7.42 -5.13 -10.56
N VAL A 81 -7.37 -4.83 -9.26
CA VAL A 81 -6.27 -5.27 -8.39
C VAL A 81 -6.17 -6.80 -8.38
N ALA A 82 -7.28 -7.51 -8.22
CA ALA A 82 -7.29 -8.98 -8.18
C ALA A 82 -6.75 -9.60 -9.48
N VAL A 83 -7.26 -9.15 -10.64
CA VAL A 83 -6.84 -9.66 -11.95
C VAL A 83 -5.39 -9.31 -12.24
N LEU A 84 -5.01 -8.05 -12.04
CA LEU A 84 -3.68 -7.57 -12.38
C LEU A 84 -2.59 -8.07 -11.43
N SER A 85 -2.89 -8.36 -10.17
CA SER A 85 -1.94 -9.01 -9.27
C SER A 85 -1.54 -10.40 -9.79
N ALA A 86 -2.49 -11.19 -10.28
CA ALA A 86 -2.20 -12.51 -10.86
C ALA A 86 -1.41 -12.39 -12.17
N LEU A 87 -1.77 -11.44 -13.03
CA LEU A 87 -1.06 -11.18 -14.29
C LEU A 87 0.35 -10.64 -14.04
N SER A 88 0.50 -9.78 -13.06
CA SER A 88 1.78 -9.18 -12.67
C SER A 88 2.77 -10.24 -12.18
N GLY A 89 2.32 -11.22 -11.39
CA GLY A 89 3.16 -12.35 -10.99
C GLY A 89 3.69 -13.14 -12.19
N ARG A 90 2.81 -13.49 -13.14
CA ARG A 90 3.22 -14.16 -14.38
C ARG A 90 4.16 -13.32 -15.25
N TRP A 91 3.96 -12.01 -15.26
CA TRP A 91 4.84 -11.09 -16.01
C TRP A 91 6.22 -10.98 -15.33
N TYR A 92 6.23 -10.97 -14.00
CA TYR A 92 7.46 -11.03 -13.21
C TYR A 92 8.29 -12.28 -13.55
N ASP A 93 7.67 -13.46 -13.59
CA ASP A 93 8.34 -14.73 -13.89
C ASP A 93 8.99 -14.73 -15.30
N LYS A 94 8.37 -14.03 -16.27
CA LYS A 94 8.86 -14.00 -17.66
C LYS A 94 9.90 -12.90 -17.92
N SER A 95 9.80 -11.75 -17.28
CA SER A 95 10.58 -10.55 -17.65
C SER A 95 11.31 -9.90 -16.47
N GLY A 96 11.29 -10.53 -15.29
CA GLY A 96 11.87 -9.99 -14.07
C GLY A 96 11.06 -8.86 -13.45
N PRO A 97 11.56 -8.28 -12.35
CA PRO A 97 10.81 -7.33 -11.51
C PRO A 97 10.58 -5.96 -12.15
N LEU A 98 11.50 -5.51 -13.02
CA LEU A 98 11.49 -4.12 -13.50
C LEU A 98 10.17 -3.74 -14.17
N LYS A 99 9.78 -4.53 -15.19
CA LYS A 99 8.64 -4.18 -16.03
C LYS A 99 7.32 -4.10 -15.27
N PRO A 100 6.88 -5.15 -14.54
CA PRO A 100 5.60 -5.10 -13.86
C PRO A 100 5.57 -4.06 -12.72
N ILE A 101 6.63 -3.98 -11.90
CA ILE A 101 6.66 -3.06 -10.77
C ILE A 101 6.72 -1.60 -11.26
N LEU A 102 7.60 -1.29 -12.22
CA LEU A 102 7.70 0.08 -12.76
C LEU A 102 6.41 0.51 -13.45
N THR A 103 5.80 -0.36 -14.25
CA THR A 103 4.50 -0.09 -14.87
C THR A 103 3.45 0.22 -13.80
N GLY A 104 3.38 -0.58 -12.76
CA GLY A 104 2.43 -0.36 -11.66
C GLY A 104 2.67 0.96 -10.93
N LEU A 105 3.93 1.28 -10.62
CA LEU A 105 4.30 2.54 -9.97
C LEU A 105 3.92 3.76 -10.83
N ILE A 106 4.15 3.69 -12.13
CA ILE A 106 3.78 4.77 -13.08
C ILE A 106 2.26 4.97 -13.08
N PHE A 107 1.48 3.89 -13.22
CA PHE A 107 0.01 3.97 -13.18
C PHE A 107 -0.51 4.52 -11.86
N ALA A 108 0.05 4.10 -10.73
CA ALA A 108 -0.32 4.62 -9.41
C ALA A 108 0.00 6.12 -9.29
N VAL A 109 1.17 6.57 -9.74
CA VAL A 109 1.54 8.00 -9.70
C VAL A 109 0.63 8.81 -10.63
N ILE A 110 0.43 8.38 -11.88
CA ILE A 110 -0.45 9.09 -12.83
C ILE A 110 -1.87 9.17 -12.28
N GLY A 111 -2.45 8.05 -11.84
CA GLY A 111 -3.79 8.02 -11.26
C GLY A 111 -3.91 8.91 -10.03
N GLY A 112 -2.98 8.79 -9.08
CA GLY A 112 -2.98 9.57 -7.86
C GLY A 112 -2.82 11.07 -8.10
N VAL A 113 -1.87 11.48 -8.95
CA VAL A 113 -1.66 12.89 -9.31
C VAL A 113 -2.90 13.45 -10.03
N SER A 114 -3.46 12.70 -10.97
CA SER A 114 -4.67 13.12 -11.69
C SER A 114 -5.85 13.30 -10.74
N ILE A 115 -6.10 12.34 -9.84
CA ILE A 115 -7.16 12.48 -8.82
C ILE A 115 -6.87 13.71 -7.95
N SER A 116 -5.66 13.86 -7.42
CA SER A 116 -5.31 14.98 -6.51
C SER A 116 -5.50 16.35 -7.19
N PHE A 117 -5.14 16.46 -8.46
CA PHE A 117 -5.21 17.72 -9.20
C PHE A 117 -6.66 18.10 -9.55
N PHE A 118 -7.44 17.14 -10.05
CA PHE A 118 -8.80 17.40 -10.51
C PHE A 118 -9.85 17.23 -9.41
N PHE A 119 -9.48 16.80 -8.21
CA PHE A 119 -10.39 16.40 -7.12
C PHE A 119 -11.56 17.36 -6.88
N PRO A 120 -11.36 18.71 -6.82
CA PRO A 120 -12.43 19.64 -6.53
C PRO A 120 -13.58 19.67 -7.55
N GLY A 121 -13.30 19.29 -8.79
CA GLY A 121 -14.29 19.26 -9.89
C GLY A 121 -14.78 17.88 -10.27
N LEU A 122 -14.31 16.82 -9.59
CA LEU A 122 -14.70 15.46 -9.94
C LEU A 122 -16.11 15.13 -9.45
N THR A 123 -16.87 14.50 -10.33
CA THR A 123 -18.09 13.75 -10.00
C THR A 123 -17.77 12.27 -9.89
N ILE A 124 -18.78 11.45 -9.53
CA ILE A 124 -18.56 10.04 -9.22
C ILE A 124 -17.94 9.23 -10.37
N TYR A 125 -18.36 9.45 -11.62
CA TYR A 125 -17.88 8.68 -12.76
C TYR A 125 -16.45 9.01 -13.18
N PRO A 126 -16.04 10.29 -13.34
CA PRO A 126 -14.64 10.65 -13.57
C PRO A 126 -13.72 10.19 -12.43
N LEU A 127 -14.16 10.32 -11.17
CA LEU A 127 -13.37 9.83 -10.04
C LEU A 127 -13.21 8.30 -10.11
N LEU A 128 -14.26 7.56 -10.46
CA LEU A 128 -14.22 6.11 -10.67
C LEU A 128 -13.20 5.73 -11.76
N ALA A 129 -13.23 6.42 -12.90
CA ALA A 129 -12.29 6.15 -14.00
C ALA A 129 -10.83 6.36 -13.57
N LEU A 130 -10.53 7.46 -12.91
CA LEU A 130 -9.20 7.74 -12.40
C LEU A 130 -8.79 6.77 -11.27
N ASN A 131 -9.74 6.37 -10.41
CA ASN A 131 -9.50 5.36 -9.40
C ASN A 131 -9.15 4.00 -10.01
N VAL A 132 -9.79 3.59 -11.10
CA VAL A 132 -9.45 2.35 -11.82
C VAL A 132 -8.02 2.41 -12.36
N ILE A 133 -7.57 3.57 -12.88
CA ILE A 133 -6.18 3.77 -13.29
C ILE A 133 -5.23 3.61 -12.10
N PHE A 134 -5.54 4.23 -10.97
CA PHE A 134 -4.75 4.12 -9.75
C PHE A 134 -4.67 2.68 -9.24
N MET A 135 -5.82 1.99 -9.18
CA MET A 135 -5.94 0.59 -8.74
C MET A 135 -5.23 -0.38 -9.70
N THR A 136 -5.17 -0.07 -11.00
CA THR A 136 -4.34 -0.78 -11.98
C THR A 136 -2.87 -0.77 -11.53
N GLY A 137 -2.37 0.39 -11.12
CA GLY A 137 -1.03 0.51 -10.56
C GLY A 137 -0.81 -0.34 -9.31
N ILE A 138 -1.76 -0.30 -8.38
CA ILE A 138 -1.72 -1.12 -7.16
C ILE A 138 -1.66 -2.62 -7.51
N GLY A 139 -2.50 -3.08 -8.44
CA GLY A 139 -2.55 -4.49 -8.85
C GLY A 139 -1.20 -4.98 -9.38
N PHE A 140 -0.57 -4.22 -10.27
CA PHE A 140 0.75 -4.58 -10.78
C PHE A 140 1.84 -4.61 -9.71
N VAL A 141 1.88 -3.65 -8.80
CA VAL A 141 2.89 -3.61 -7.75
C VAL A 141 2.67 -4.74 -6.74
N MET A 142 1.44 -4.92 -6.23
CA MET A 142 1.15 -5.91 -5.18
C MET A 142 1.43 -7.34 -5.63
N GLY A 143 1.16 -7.68 -6.90
CA GLY A 143 1.40 -9.03 -7.43
C GLY A 143 2.86 -9.41 -7.58
N SER A 144 3.77 -8.46 -7.76
CA SER A 144 5.19 -8.72 -8.05
C SER A 144 6.13 -8.32 -6.91
N ASN A 145 5.79 -7.26 -6.17
CA ASN A 145 6.77 -6.63 -5.27
C ASN A 145 7.01 -7.44 -3.99
N VAL A 146 6.02 -8.21 -3.50
CA VAL A 146 6.24 -9.12 -2.35
C VAL A 146 7.25 -10.19 -2.74
N THR A 147 7.07 -10.84 -3.88
CA THR A 147 8.01 -11.84 -4.41
C THR A 147 9.41 -11.24 -4.60
N TYR A 148 9.47 -10.04 -5.20
CA TYR A 148 10.74 -9.33 -5.39
C TYR A 148 11.41 -8.97 -4.06
N SER A 149 10.65 -8.57 -3.06
CA SER A 149 11.15 -8.26 -1.71
C SER A 149 11.81 -9.50 -1.06
N LEU A 150 11.11 -10.64 -1.10
CA LEU A 150 11.63 -11.89 -0.54
C LEU A 150 12.83 -12.44 -1.32
N ALA A 151 12.89 -12.24 -2.63
CA ALA A 151 14.03 -12.63 -3.46
C ALA A 151 15.33 -11.88 -3.13
N GLN A 152 15.27 -10.77 -2.35
CA GLN A 152 16.47 -10.10 -1.84
C GLN A 152 17.10 -10.82 -0.64
N LEU A 153 16.45 -11.84 -0.12
CA LEU A 153 16.87 -12.59 1.06
C LEU A 153 17.46 -13.95 0.68
N LYS A 154 18.37 -14.45 1.50
CA LYS A 154 18.84 -15.83 1.39
C LYS A 154 17.68 -16.79 1.71
N PRO A 155 17.64 -17.99 1.09
CA PRO A 155 16.56 -18.97 1.27
C PRO A 155 16.25 -19.29 2.74
N GLU A 156 17.27 -19.35 3.59
CA GLU A 156 17.16 -19.71 5.01
C GLU A 156 16.39 -18.70 5.85
N ILE A 157 16.26 -17.43 5.38
CA ILE A 157 15.60 -16.34 6.10
C ILE A 157 14.38 -15.78 5.34
N GLN A 158 14.00 -16.37 4.21
CA GLN A 158 12.83 -15.93 3.45
C GLN A 158 11.52 -16.14 4.21
N ALA A 159 11.42 -17.21 4.99
CA ALA A 159 10.23 -17.46 5.84
C ALA A 159 10.06 -16.36 6.90
N ASP A 160 11.18 -15.95 7.54
CA ASP A 160 11.17 -14.82 8.47
C ASP A 160 10.80 -13.51 7.76
N GLY A 161 11.38 -13.26 6.59
CA GLY A 161 11.06 -12.11 5.76
C GLY A 161 9.56 -12.04 5.41
N ASN A 162 8.96 -13.16 5.02
CA ASN A 162 7.54 -13.22 4.72
C ASN A 162 6.66 -12.94 5.95
N SER A 163 7.03 -13.47 7.11
CA SER A 163 6.34 -13.19 8.38
C SER A 163 6.41 -11.71 8.75
N ILE A 164 7.57 -11.07 8.56
CA ILE A 164 7.78 -9.63 8.74
C ILE A 164 6.90 -8.82 7.79
N VAL A 165 6.92 -9.16 6.49
CA VAL A 165 6.09 -8.48 5.47
C VAL A 165 4.62 -8.52 5.88
N ASN A 166 4.07 -9.72 6.16
CA ASN A 166 2.67 -9.88 6.50
C ASN A 166 2.27 -9.13 7.77
N THR A 167 3.11 -9.21 8.80
CA THR A 167 2.85 -8.50 10.08
C THR A 167 2.85 -6.99 9.87
N LEU A 168 3.88 -6.46 9.21
CA LEU A 168 4.00 -5.02 8.97
C LEU A 168 2.92 -4.48 8.04
N GLN A 169 2.45 -5.25 7.07
CA GLN A 169 1.31 -4.86 6.23
C GLN A 169 0.06 -4.57 7.08
N GLN A 170 -0.26 -5.41 8.07
CA GLN A 170 -1.41 -5.19 8.94
C GLN A 170 -1.26 -3.93 9.80
N PHE A 171 -0.08 -3.73 10.38
CA PHE A 171 0.22 -2.53 11.14
C PHE A 171 0.16 -1.26 10.28
N THR A 172 0.79 -1.30 9.11
CA THR A 172 0.79 -0.15 8.19
C THR A 172 -0.62 0.20 7.74
N GLY A 173 -1.45 -0.80 7.48
CA GLY A 173 -2.85 -0.58 7.15
C GLY A 173 -3.60 0.16 8.25
N ALA A 174 -3.49 -0.27 9.49
CA ALA A 174 -4.12 0.37 10.64
C ALA A 174 -3.59 1.80 10.85
N ILE A 175 -2.27 2.00 10.76
CA ILE A 175 -1.64 3.32 10.91
C ILE A 175 -2.10 4.25 9.77
N SER A 176 -2.05 3.81 8.52
CA SER A 176 -2.46 4.60 7.36
C SER A 176 -3.92 5.02 7.44
N THR A 177 -4.81 4.11 7.80
CA THR A 177 -6.24 4.43 7.99
C THR A 177 -6.42 5.46 9.10
N THR A 178 -5.68 5.34 10.21
CA THR A 178 -5.75 6.30 11.33
C THR A 178 -5.25 7.69 10.91
N ILE A 179 -4.12 7.77 10.21
CA ILE A 179 -3.57 9.04 9.70
C ILE A 179 -4.56 9.69 8.75
N ILE A 180 -5.10 8.93 7.80
CA ILE A 180 -6.05 9.42 6.81
C ILE A 180 -7.36 9.86 7.46
N ALA A 181 -7.89 9.08 8.42
CA ALA A 181 -9.06 9.48 9.19
C ALA A 181 -8.83 10.80 9.93
N ARG A 182 -7.64 10.99 10.49
CA ARG A 182 -7.28 12.24 11.16
C ARG A 182 -7.16 13.41 10.18
N ILE A 183 -6.53 13.22 9.03
CA ILE A 183 -6.47 14.23 7.96
C ILE A 183 -7.89 14.59 7.52
N PHE A 184 -8.72 13.58 7.23
CA PHE A 184 -10.08 13.79 6.77
C PHE A 184 -10.92 14.58 7.79
N SER A 185 -10.86 14.23 9.07
CA SER A 185 -11.59 14.90 10.14
C SER A 185 -11.06 16.29 10.49
N SER A 186 -9.84 16.63 10.06
CA SER A 186 -9.27 17.97 10.30
C SER A 186 -9.92 19.08 9.43
N PHE A 187 -10.69 18.67 8.42
CA PHE A 187 -11.35 19.58 7.47
C PHE A 187 -12.88 19.38 7.46
N ASP A 188 -13.50 19.14 8.63
CA ASP A 188 -14.95 18.85 8.76
C ASP A 188 -15.85 19.87 8.06
N SER A 189 -15.41 21.15 7.96
CA SER A 189 -16.15 22.21 7.27
C SER A 189 -15.99 22.21 5.75
N ASN A 190 -15.03 21.45 5.20
CA ASN A 190 -14.76 21.39 3.77
C ASN A 190 -14.34 19.99 3.34
N LEU A 191 -15.34 19.16 3.05
CA LEU A 191 -15.16 17.77 2.64
C LEU A 191 -14.33 17.61 1.36
N VAL A 192 -14.39 18.57 0.44
CA VAL A 192 -13.56 18.56 -0.79
C VAL A 192 -12.09 18.67 -0.42
N THR A 193 -11.74 19.62 0.44
CA THR A 193 -10.34 19.77 0.92
C THR A 193 -9.91 18.55 1.73
N ALA A 194 -10.79 17.98 2.55
CA ALA A 194 -10.53 16.77 3.32
C ALA A 194 -10.17 15.59 2.41
N GLY A 195 -11.00 15.34 1.39
CA GLY A 195 -10.78 14.29 0.40
C GLY A 195 -9.51 14.53 -0.41
N GLN A 196 -9.32 15.73 -0.95
CA GLN A 196 -8.15 16.09 -1.74
C GLN A 196 -6.84 15.93 -0.96
N THR A 197 -6.77 16.43 0.27
CA THR A 197 -5.57 16.31 1.12
C THR A 197 -5.27 14.86 1.46
N SER A 198 -6.31 14.05 1.72
CA SER A 198 -6.16 12.63 1.98
C SER A 198 -5.61 11.87 0.75
N ILE A 199 -6.12 12.16 -0.45
CA ILE A 199 -5.60 11.59 -1.70
C ILE A 199 -4.18 12.07 -1.99
N LEU A 200 -3.87 13.33 -1.71
CA LEU A 200 -2.52 13.88 -1.88
C LEU A 200 -1.50 13.14 -1.00
N PHE A 201 -1.87 12.84 0.25
CA PHE A 201 -1.04 12.01 1.14
C PHE A 201 -0.77 10.63 0.54
N VAL A 202 -1.81 9.95 0.06
CA VAL A 202 -1.70 8.63 -0.61
C VAL A 202 -0.82 8.73 -1.86
N THR A 203 -1.01 9.76 -2.67
CA THR A 203 -0.21 10.01 -3.89
C THR A 203 1.27 10.25 -3.56
N THR A 204 1.55 10.96 -2.48
CA THR A 204 2.94 11.20 -2.01
C THR A 204 3.63 9.88 -1.69
N LEU A 205 2.94 8.93 -1.05
CA LEU A 205 3.50 7.60 -0.80
C LEU A 205 3.83 6.86 -2.11
N ALA A 206 2.98 6.98 -3.15
CA ALA A 206 3.24 6.38 -4.45
C ALA A 206 4.46 7.01 -5.15
N VAL A 207 4.61 8.33 -5.09
CA VAL A 207 5.77 9.04 -5.64
C VAL A 207 7.06 8.62 -4.94
N ILE A 208 7.05 8.57 -3.60
CA ILE A 208 8.21 8.11 -2.83
C ILE A 208 8.55 6.65 -3.18
N ALA A 209 7.54 5.79 -3.32
CA ALA A 209 7.74 4.39 -3.71
C ALA A 209 8.38 4.26 -5.10
N LEU A 210 7.99 5.11 -6.06
CA LEU A 210 8.61 5.18 -7.38
C LEU A 210 10.09 5.59 -7.29
N VAL A 211 10.39 6.64 -6.53
CA VAL A 211 11.77 7.13 -6.34
C VAL A 211 12.62 6.05 -5.66
N VAL A 212 12.11 5.42 -4.61
CA VAL A 212 12.81 4.34 -3.90
C VAL A 212 13.08 3.16 -4.84
N PHE A 213 12.11 2.77 -5.66
CA PHE A 213 12.29 1.68 -6.62
C PHE A 213 13.37 2.01 -7.66
N LEU A 214 13.34 3.20 -8.25
CA LEU A 214 14.34 3.64 -9.23
C LEU A 214 15.75 3.72 -8.62
N TRP A 215 15.84 4.06 -7.35
CA TRP A 215 17.12 4.12 -6.64
C TRP A 215 17.68 2.75 -6.30
N ILE A 216 16.84 1.80 -5.86
CA ILE A 216 17.30 0.48 -5.39
C ILE A 216 17.50 -0.52 -6.52
N TYR A 217 16.72 -0.44 -7.59
CA TYR A 217 16.74 -1.43 -8.67
C TYR A 217 18.15 -1.63 -9.29
N PRO A 218 18.91 -0.58 -9.64
CA PRO A 218 20.27 -0.74 -10.17
C PRO A 218 21.23 -1.43 -9.19
N GLN A 219 20.99 -1.28 -7.88
CA GLN A 219 21.84 -1.88 -6.84
C GLN A 219 21.60 -3.38 -6.70
N THR A 220 20.36 -3.84 -6.95
CA THR A 220 20.02 -5.27 -6.93
C THR A 220 20.63 -6.02 -8.11
N GLN A 221 20.77 -5.38 -9.27
CA GLN A 221 21.39 -5.98 -10.46
C GLN A 221 22.91 -6.16 -10.35
N LYS A 222 23.58 -5.36 -9.53
CA LYS A 222 25.05 -5.46 -9.32
C LYS A 222 25.46 -6.59 -8.38
N LYS A 223 24.49 -7.19 -7.67
CA LYS A 223 24.75 -8.27 -6.70
C LYS A 223 24.54 -9.68 -7.27
N ASN A 224 23.93 -9.79 -8.44
CA ASN A 224 23.74 -11.01 -9.22
C ASN A 224 24.76 -11.04 -10.36
#